data_33cb1320fba850093e8ed1bd81acd054
#
_entry.id   33cb1320fba850093e8ed1bd81acd054
#
_cell.length_a   1.000
_cell.length_b   1.000
_cell.length_c   1.000
_cell.angle_alpha   90.00
_cell.angle_beta   90.00
_cell.angle_gamma   90.00
#
_symmetry.space_group_name_H-M   'P 1'
#
loop_
_entity.id
_entity.type
_entity.pdbx_description
1 polymer ?
#
loop_
_entity_poly.entity_id
_entity_poly.type
_entity_poly.pdbx_seq_one_letter_code
_entity_poly.pdbx_strand_id
1 'polypeptide(L)'
;MSHTDAGVRRALVTGGASGLGRACAQRLRDDHHEVITADIARGADVRLDVTDDEAVSRIVSQLGPIDILLNSAGIVGPNKPLWETTRAEWNETFAVNVHGTAALCRAVVPGMAQRGWGRIVNFASMAGKDGNPNLSAYSATKAAVIGLTKSLGKELATTGVLVNAIAPAVIATEMNAKTAPEVLAHITSLIPMRRVGRPEEVAELVAWLVSDRCTFSTGAVYDISGGRATY
;
A
#
# COMPACT_ATOMS: atom_id res chain seq x y z
N MET A 1 8.92 16.61 27.42
CA MET A 1 9.58 16.02 26.24
C MET A 1 9.20 16.87 25.06
N SER A 2 10.16 17.64 24.52
CA SER A 2 9.91 18.53 23.39
C SER A 2 9.49 17.72 22.17
N HIS A 3 8.35 18.08 21.57
CA HIS A 3 8.02 17.66 20.21
C HIS A 3 9.14 18.25 19.34
N THR A 4 10.13 17.41 19.00
CA THR A 4 11.06 17.77 17.94
C THR A 4 10.22 17.93 16.69
N ASP A 5 10.26 19.12 16.12
CA ASP A 5 9.69 19.46 14.83
C ASP A 5 10.13 18.38 13.82
N ALA A 6 9.25 17.43 13.53
CA ALA A 6 9.52 16.45 12.50
C ALA A 6 9.58 17.23 11.20
N GLY A 7 10.77 17.37 10.63
CA GLY A 7 10.99 18.15 9.42
C GLY A 7 10.03 17.71 8.31
N VAL A 8 9.63 18.64 7.45
CA VAL A 8 8.79 18.34 6.27
C VAL A 8 9.44 17.22 5.46
N ARG A 9 8.74 16.13 5.26
CA ARG A 9 9.17 14.96 4.48
C ARG A 9 8.46 14.93 3.13
N ARG A 10 9.14 14.47 2.10
CA ARG A 10 8.54 14.28 0.79
C ARG A 10 8.00 12.87 0.65
N ALA A 11 6.68 12.76 0.41
CA ALA A 11 5.96 11.49 0.25
C ALA A 11 5.52 11.27 -1.20
N LEU A 12 5.76 10.08 -1.72
CA LEU A 12 5.18 9.58 -2.97
C LEU A 12 4.11 8.56 -2.65
N VAL A 13 2.89 8.79 -3.14
CA VAL A 13 1.73 7.92 -2.92
C VAL A 13 1.21 7.42 -4.26
N THR A 14 1.39 6.13 -4.55
CA THR A 14 0.82 5.52 -5.76
C THR A 14 -0.62 5.10 -5.54
N GLY A 15 -1.45 5.07 -6.59
CA GLY A 15 -2.90 4.89 -6.44
C GLY A 15 -3.55 6.06 -5.69
N GLY A 16 -2.95 7.26 -5.78
CA GLY A 16 -3.29 8.42 -4.97
C GLY A 16 -4.51 9.20 -5.44
N ALA A 17 -5.07 8.89 -6.62
CA ALA A 17 -6.24 9.58 -7.14
C ALA A 17 -7.55 9.16 -6.45
N SER A 18 -7.60 8.02 -5.77
CA SER A 18 -8.83 7.48 -5.17
C SER A 18 -8.57 6.63 -3.91
N GLY A 19 -9.64 6.22 -3.25
CA GLY A 19 -9.65 5.21 -2.20
C GLY A 19 -8.65 5.45 -1.07
N LEU A 20 -7.91 4.41 -0.70
CA LEU A 20 -6.97 4.44 0.41
C LEU A 20 -5.77 5.33 0.14
N GLY A 21 -5.25 5.33 -1.10
CA GLY A 21 -4.13 6.18 -1.49
C GLY A 21 -4.46 7.66 -1.29
N ARG A 22 -5.64 8.09 -1.75
CA ARG A 22 -6.11 9.47 -1.58
C ARG A 22 -6.29 9.84 -0.11
N ALA A 23 -6.89 8.96 0.70
CA ALA A 23 -7.08 9.23 2.12
C ALA A 23 -5.73 9.35 2.86
N CYS A 24 -4.79 8.46 2.58
CA CYS A 24 -3.45 8.53 3.15
C CYS A 24 -2.70 9.80 2.68
N ALA A 25 -2.80 10.15 1.39
CA ALA A 25 -2.19 11.36 0.87
C ALA A 25 -2.73 12.61 1.58
N GLN A 26 -4.04 12.70 1.78
CA GLN A 26 -4.66 13.81 2.51
C GLN A 26 -4.17 13.85 3.96
N ARG A 27 -4.16 12.73 4.65
CA ARG A 27 -3.71 12.66 6.05
C ARG A 27 -2.24 13.09 6.22
N LEU A 28 -1.37 12.73 5.26
CA LEU A 28 0.03 13.18 5.29
C LEU A 28 0.17 14.68 4.97
N ARG A 29 -0.70 15.25 4.12
CA ARG A 29 -0.77 16.72 3.90
C ARG A 29 -1.20 17.46 5.16
N ASP A 30 -2.15 16.89 5.92
CA ASP A 30 -2.60 17.43 7.21
C ASP A 30 -1.46 17.41 8.26
N ASP A 31 -0.53 16.46 8.15
CA ASP A 31 0.72 16.43 8.94
C ASP A 31 1.84 17.33 8.36
N HIS A 32 1.51 18.20 7.40
CA HIS A 32 2.41 19.17 6.77
C HIS A 32 3.54 18.54 5.94
N HIS A 33 3.40 17.31 5.46
CA HIS A 33 4.34 16.72 4.52
C HIS A 33 4.11 17.22 3.08
N GLU A 34 5.18 17.26 2.28
CA GLU A 34 5.08 17.47 0.83
C GLU A 34 4.63 16.16 0.18
N VAL A 35 3.38 16.09 -0.28
CA VAL A 35 2.80 14.84 -0.80
C VAL A 35 2.57 14.95 -2.30
N ILE A 36 3.17 14.02 -3.03
CA ILE A 36 3.01 13.83 -4.46
C ILE A 36 2.21 12.55 -4.68
N THR A 37 1.07 12.67 -5.32
CA THR A 37 0.24 11.53 -5.72
C THR A 37 0.58 11.10 -7.14
N ALA A 38 0.67 9.79 -7.38
CA ALA A 38 0.89 9.20 -8.71
C ALA A 38 -0.21 8.18 -9.02
N ASP A 39 -0.80 8.26 -10.21
CA ASP A 39 -1.88 7.36 -10.65
C ASP A 39 -1.96 7.34 -12.17
N ILE A 40 -2.57 6.30 -12.75
CA ILE A 40 -2.99 6.28 -14.16
C ILE A 40 -4.24 7.13 -14.39
N ALA A 41 -5.07 7.28 -13.36
CA ALA A 41 -6.29 8.06 -13.40
C ALA A 41 -6.00 9.58 -13.37
N ARG A 42 -6.96 10.37 -13.85
CA ARG A 42 -6.91 11.82 -13.71
C ARG A 42 -7.10 12.23 -12.24
N GLY A 43 -6.48 13.34 -11.85
CA GLY A 43 -6.61 13.90 -10.50
C GLY A 43 -5.44 13.58 -9.56
N ALA A 44 -4.47 12.79 -9.98
CA ALA A 44 -3.17 12.71 -9.32
C ALA A 44 -2.23 13.83 -9.81
N ASP A 45 -1.23 14.16 -8.99
CA ASP A 45 -0.23 15.19 -9.31
C ASP A 45 0.66 14.73 -10.49
N VAL A 46 0.91 13.42 -10.58
CA VAL A 46 1.72 12.81 -11.65
C VAL A 46 0.96 11.62 -12.25
N ARG A 47 0.91 11.57 -13.58
CA ARG A 47 0.42 10.39 -14.28
C ARG A 47 1.51 9.33 -14.35
N LEU A 48 1.27 8.17 -13.74
CA LEU A 48 2.22 7.07 -13.69
C LEU A 48 1.50 5.72 -13.80
N ASP A 49 1.89 4.93 -14.79
CA ASP A 49 1.62 3.49 -14.79
C ASP A 49 2.77 2.78 -14.05
N VAL A 50 2.47 2.14 -12.93
CA VAL A 50 3.47 1.45 -12.10
C VAL A 50 4.04 0.20 -12.78
N THR A 51 3.44 -0.26 -13.87
CA THR A 51 3.94 -1.40 -14.68
C THR A 51 5.02 -1.02 -15.68
N ASP A 52 5.24 0.28 -15.90
CA ASP A 52 6.29 0.82 -16.77
C ASP A 52 7.53 1.17 -15.92
N ASP A 53 8.48 0.25 -15.85
CA ASP A 53 9.74 0.39 -15.08
C ASP A 53 10.55 1.63 -15.51
N GLU A 54 10.55 1.98 -16.79
CA GLU A 54 11.27 3.16 -17.31
C GLU A 54 10.58 4.45 -16.85
N ALA A 55 9.25 4.50 -16.93
CA ALA A 55 8.47 5.62 -16.42
C ALA A 55 8.65 5.80 -14.92
N VAL A 56 8.62 4.70 -14.14
CA VAL A 56 8.87 4.72 -12.69
C VAL A 56 10.24 5.35 -12.40
N SER A 57 11.30 4.83 -13.03
CA SER A 57 12.67 5.30 -12.80
C SER A 57 12.83 6.78 -13.19
N ARG A 58 12.30 7.19 -14.33
CA ARG A 58 12.34 8.57 -14.83
C ARG A 58 11.60 9.52 -13.88
N ILE A 59 10.38 9.17 -13.48
CA ILE A 59 9.55 10.03 -12.62
C ILE A 59 10.17 10.17 -11.24
N VAL A 60 10.59 9.08 -10.61
CA VAL A 60 11.26 9.16 -9.28
C VAL A 60 12.51 10.02 -9.36
N SER A 61 13.30 9.91 -10.42
CA SER A 61 14.47 10.78 -10.62
C SER A 61 14.10 12.26 -10.75
N GLN A 62 13.02 12.58 -11.46
CA GLN A 62 12.53 13.97 -11.64
C GLN A 62 11.95 14.57 -10.36
N LEU A 63 11.32 13.75 -9.51
CA LEU A 63 10.76 14.21 -8.24
C LEU A 63 11.83 14.53 -7.20
N GLY A 64 13.07 14.07 -7.39
CA GLY A 64 14.14 14.23 -6.42
C GLY A 64 14.00 13.32 -5.20
N PRO A 65 14.60 13.68 -4.05
CA PRO A 65 14.62 12.82 -2.89
C PRO A 65 13.21 12.50 -2.36
N ILE A 66 12.89 11.22 -2.27
CA ILE A 66 11.65 10.71 -1.65
C ILE A 66 12.00 10.13 -0.28
N ASP A 67 11.30 10.55 0.76
CA ASP A 67 11.49 10.09 2.14
C ASP A 67 10.43 9.06 2.54
N ILE A 68 9.20 9.20 2.03
CA ILE A 68 8.09 8.31 2.32
C ILE A 68 7.54 7.74 1.00
N LEU A 69 7.38 6.42 0.94
CA LEU A 69 6.73 5.75 -0.20
C LEU A 69 5.52 4.97 0.30
N LEU A 70 4.34 5.28 -0.25
CA LEU A 70 3.12 4.50 -0.05
C LEU A 70 2.78 3.76 -1.36
N ASN A 71 2.96 2.46 -1.39
CA ASN A 71 2.60 1.59 -2.50
C ASN A 71 1.14 1.15 -2.37
N SER A 72 0.20 2.04 -2.77
CA SER A 72 -1.23 1.81 -2.70
C SER A 72 -1.88 1.49 -4.06
N ALA A 73 -1.17 1.68 -5.16
CA ALA A 73 -1.65 1.25 -6.48
C ALA A 73 -1.89 -0.27 -6.49
N GLY A 74 -3.03 -0.69 -7.03
CA GLY A 74 -3.37 -2.10 -7.12
C GLY A 74 -4.72 -2.34 -7.76
N ILE A 75 -4.87 -3.53 -8.31
CA ILE A 75 -6.12 -4.03 -8.91
C ILE A 75 -6.53 -5.34 -8.25
N VAL A 76 -7.85 -5.62 -8.26
CA VAL A 76 -8.39 -6.90 -7.76
C VAL A 76 -8.14 -8.04 -8.75
N GLY A 77 -8.08 -7.72 -10.05
CA GLY A 77 -7.99 -8.71 -11.10
C GLY A 77 -9.29 -9.52 -11.26
N PRO A 78 -9.22 -10.75 -11.80
CA PRO A 78 -10.40 -11.57 -12.07
C PRO A 78 -11.08 -12.00 -10.76
N ASN A 79 -12.43 -11.96 -10.78
CA ASN A 79 -13.29 -12.49 -9.72
C ASN A 79 -14.07 -13.71 -10.24
N LYS A 80 -13.40 -14.86 -10.25
CA LYS A 80 -13.92 -16.13 -10.73
C LYS A 80 -13.06 -17.30 -10.23
N PRO A 81 -13.53 -18.54 -10.27
CA PRO A 81 -12.76 -19.73 -9.86
C PRO A 81 -11.39 -19.80 -10.57
N LEU A 82 -10.39 -20.31 -9.88
CA LEU A 82 -9.01 -20.39 -10.38
C LEU A 82 -8.92 -21.06 -11.76
N TRP A 83 -9.64 -22.16 -11.95
CA TRP A 83 -9.60 -22.95 -13.20
C TRP A 83 -10.23 -22.25 -14.41
N GLU A 84 -10.93 -21.14 -14.19
CA GLU A 84 -11.50 -20.27 -15.23
C GLU A 84 -10.62 -19.05 -15.52
N THR A 85 -9.57 -18.83 -14.74
CA THR A 85 -8.68 -17.70 -14.94
C THR A 85 -7.66 -17.98 -16.03
N THR A 86 -7.25 -16.93 -16.73
CA THR A 86 -6.23 -17.02 -17.77
C THR A 86 -4.86 -16.57 -17.24
N ARG A 87 -3.79 -17.02 -17.93
CA ARG A 87 -2.44 -16.52 -17.64
C ARG A 87 -2.33 -15.01 -17.82
N ALA A 88 -3.03 -14.43 -18.78
CA ALA A 88 -3.01 -12.99 -19.04
C ALA A 88 -3.56 -12.20 -17.85
N GLU A 89 -4.70 -12.61 -17.28
CA GLU A 89 -5.30 -12.00 -16.10
C GLU A 89 -4.38 -12.10 -14.87
N TRP A 90 -3.68 -13.24 -14.71
CA TRP A 90 -2.67 -13.38 -13.67
C TRP A 90 -1.51 -12.43 -13.87
N ASN A 91 -0.95 -12.39 -15.08
CA ASN A 91 0.18 -11.52 -15.41
C ASN A 91 -0.16 -10.04 -15.16
N GLU A 92 -1.36 -9.59 -15.56
CA GLU A 92 -1.82 -8.23 -15.33
C GLU A 92 -1.91 -7.91 -13.83
N THR A 93 -2.50 -8.83 -13.04
CA THR A 93 -2.64 -8.63 -11.59
C THR A 93 -1.26 -8.59 -10.91
N PHE A 94 -0.33 -9.45 -11.31
CA PHE A 94 1.05 -9.45 -10.81
C PHE A 94 1.84 -8.23 -11.26
N ALA A 95 1.68 -7.80 -12.50
CA ALA A 95 2.37 -6.64 -13.04
C ALA A 95 2.08 -5.38 -12.19
N VAL A 96 0.80 -5.13 -11.89
CA VAL A 96 0.42 -3.97 -11.09
C VAL A 96 0.80 -4.17 -9.62
N ASN A 97 0.32 -5.24 -8.99
CA ASN A 97 0.36 -5.36 -7.52
C ASN A 97 1.74 -5.72 -6.98
N VAL A 98 2.54 -6.47 -7.74
CA VAL A 98 3.84 -6.99 -7.29
C VAL A 98 4.99 -6.29 -7.98
N HIS A 99 5.04 -6.33 -9.32
CA HIS A 99 6.16 -5.74 -10.06
C HIS A 99 6.18 -4.23 -9.92
N GLY A 100 5.02 -3.55 -9.99
CA GLY A 100 4.93 -2.11 -9.75
C GLY A 100 5.39 -1.70 -8.35
N THR A 101 4.96 -2.44 -7.30
CA THR A 101 5.44 -2.24 -5.93
C THR A 101 6.97 -2.41 -5.84
N ALA A 102 7.51 -3.45 -6.45
CA ALA A 102 8.95 -3.72 -6.45
C ALA A 102 9.74 -2.66 -7.24
N ALA A 103 9.22 -2.21 -8.37
CA ALA A 103 9.84 -1.16 -9.19
C ALA A 103 10.00 0.14 -8.40
N LEU A 104 8.95 0.59 -7.72
CA LEU A 104 9.00 1.78 -6.89
C LEU A 104 9.95 1.64 -5.70
N CYS A 105 9.96 0.50 -5.02
CA CYS A 105 10.95 0.22 -3.97
C CYS A 105 12.38 0.30 -4.52
N ARG A 106 12.67 -0.34 -5.67
CA ARG A 106 13.99 -0.26 -6.31
C ARG A 106 14.41 1.16 -6.63
N ALA A 107 13.46 1.99 -7.06
CA ALA A 107 13.75 3.36 -7.45
C ALA A 107 14.09 4.28 -6.26
N VAL A 108 13.43 4.11 -5.10
CA VAL A 108 13.58 5.03 -3.96
C VAL A 108 14.58 4.55 -2.90
N VAL A 109 14.72 3.23 -2.69
CA VAL A 109 15.52 2.66 -1.61
C VAL A 109 16.98 3.11 -1.61
N PRO A 110 17.70 3.15 -2.75
CA PRO A 110 19.11 3.58 -2.71
C PRO A 110 19.29 4.98 -2.14
N GLY A 111 18.42 5.93 -2.53
CA GLY A 111 18.46 7.29 -2.02
C GLY A 111 18.07 7.40 -0.54
N MET A 112 17.06 6.64 -0.10
CA MET A 112 16.67 6.57 1.31
C MET A 112 17.80 6.02 2.17
N ALA A 113 18.41 4.90 1.78
CA ALA A 113 19.53 4.26 2.49
C ALA A 113 20.75 5.18 2.57
N GLN A 114 21.09 5.89 1.49
CA GLN A 114 22.18 6.85 1.48
C GLN A 114 21.97 8.00 2.46
N ARG A 115 20.72 8.47 2.62
CA ARG A 115 20.36 9.54 3.56
C ARG A 115 20.16 9.05 5.00
N GLY A 116 20.19 7.75 5.24
CA GLY A 116 20.00 7.17 6.57
C GLY A 116 18.57 7.29 7.12
N TRP A 117 17.58 7.54 6.27
CA TRP A 117 16.18 7.67 6.67
C TRP A 117 15.23 7.33 5.50
N GLY A 118 14.19 6.59 5.80
CA GLY A 118 13.11 6.31 4.86
C GLY A 118 11.97 5.54 5.51
N ARG A 119 10.76 5.68 4.96
CA ARG A 119 9.56 4.95 5.38
C ARG A 119 8.84 4.42 4.16
N ILE A 120 8.63 3.12 4.11
CA ILE A 120 7.89 2.45 3.03
C ILE A 120 6.71 1.70 3.64
N VAL A 121 5.51 1.97 3.15
CA VAL A 121 4.31 1.20 3.51
C VAL A 121 3.71 0.57 2.27
N ASN A 122 3.70 -0.76 2.25
CA ASN A 122 3.11 -1.55 1.18
C ASN A 122 1.67 -1.94 1.54
N PHE A 123 0.75 -1.76 0.59
CA PHE A 123 -0.66 -2.12 0.79
C PHE A 123 -0.88 -3.58 0.40
N ALA A 124 -0.79 -4.45 1.40
CA ALA A 124 -1.21 -5.84 1.31
C ALA A 124 -2.75 -5.95 1.41
N SER A 125 -3.26 -7.01 1.96
CA SER A 125 -4.69 -7.26 2.20
C SER A 125 -4.85 -8.47 3.12
N MET A 126 -5.98 -8.56 3.79
CA MET A 126 -6.44 -9.79 4.43
C MET A 126 -6.49 -10.97 3.45
N ALA A 127 -6.81 -10.70 2.17
CA ALA A 127 -6.78 -11.73 1.13
C ALA A 127 -5.39 -12.36 0.94
N GLY A 128 -4.31 -11.63 1.23
CA GLY A 128 -2.94 -12.15 1.19
C GLY A 128 -2.58 -13.05 2.37
N LYS A 129 -3.34 -13.00 3.46
CA LYS A 129 -3.17 -13.84 4.66
C LYS A 129 -4.10 -15.06 4.61
N ASP A 130 -5.40 -14.84 4.39
CA ASP A 130 -6.43 -15.87 4.49
C ASP A 130 -6.71 -16.57 3.13
N GLY A 131 -6.46 -15.87 2.01
CA GLY A 131 -7.01 -16.24 0.72
C GLY A 131 -8.51 -15.93 0.63
N ASN A 132 -8.97 -15.48 -0.55
CA ASN A 132 -10.40 -15.30 -0.79
C ASN A 132 -10.85 -16.17 -1.97
N PRO A 133 -11.95 -16.90 -1.86
CA PRO A 133 -12.54 -17.61 -3.00
C PRO A 133 -12.76 -16.66 -4.19
N ASN A 134 -12.54 -17.16 -5.39
CA ASN A 134 -12.65 -16.43 -6.66
C ASN A 134 -11.63 -15.28 -6.87
N LEU A 135 -10.77 -15.01 -5.91
CA LEU A 135 -9.75 -13.96 -5.96
C LEU A 135 -8.33 -14.54 -5.82
N SER A 136 -8.07 -15.70 -6.41
CA SER A 136 -6.79 -16.41 -6.23
C SER A 136 -5.58 -15.60 -6.71
N ALA A 137 -5.67 -14.94 -7.87
CA ALA A 137 -4.60 -14.07 -8.37
C ALA A 137 -4.35 -12.88 -7.42
N TYR A 138 -5.40 -12.20 -6.98
CA TYR A 138 -5.31 -11.12 -6.02
C TYR A 138 -4.67 -11.58 -4.70
N SER A 139 -5.17 -12.66 -4.13
CA SER A 139 -4.65 -13.23 -2.88
C SER A 139 -3.17 -13.58 -2.99
N ALA A 140 -2.76 -14.21 -4.09
CA ALA A 140 -1.37 -14.54 -4.36
C ALA A 140 -0.49 -13.29 -4.46
N THR A 141 -0.96 -12.23 -5.17
CA THR A 141 -0.20 -10.96 -5.26
C THR A 141 -0.05 -10.29 -3.91
N LYS A 142 -1.09 -10.28 -3.07
CA LYS A 142 -1.05 -9.66 -1.75
C LYS A 142 -0.19 -10.46 -0.75
N ALA A 143 -0.13 -11.78 -0.89
CA ALA A 143 0.84 -12.63 -0.18
C ALA A 143 2.28 -12.35 -0.65
N ALA A 144 2.50 -12.16 -1.94
CA ALA A 144 3.81 -11.78 -2.47
C ALA A 144 4.29 -10.41 -1.93
N VAL A 145 3.40 -9.42 -1.82
CA VAL A 145 3.69 -8.11 -1.20
C VAL A 145 4.09 -8.26 0.26
N ILE A 146 3.45 -9.17 1.01
CA ILE A 146 3.84 -9.50 2.39
C ILE A 146 5.27 -10.07 2.42
N GLY A 147 5.58 -11.03 1.55
CA GLY A 147 6.92 -11.62 1.44
C GLY A 147 7.98 -10.58 1.09
N LEU A 148 7.71 -9.74 0.07
CA LEU A 148 8.58 -8.64 -0.34
C LEU A 148 8.86 -7.67 0.83
N THR A 149 7.83 -7.29 1.57
CA THR A 149 7.95 -6.39 2.73
C THR A 149 8.88 -6.96 3.79
N LYS A 150 8.72 -8.25 4.10
CA LYS A 150 9.55 -8.94 5.11
C LYS A 150 11.02 -9.03 4.68
N SER A 151 11.28 -9.33 3.41
CA SER A 151 12.65 -9.39 2.88
C SER A 151 13.29 -8.02 2.90
N LEU A 152 12.65 -7.02 2.30
CA LEU A 152 13.19 -5.67 2.20
C LEU A 152 13.38 -5.01 3.57
N GLY A 153 12.47 -5.24 4.52
CA GLY A 153 12.62 -4.77 5.89
C GLY A 153 13.87 -5.32 6.61
N LYS A 154 14.22 -6.59 6.34
CA LYS A 154 15.45 -7.19 6.87
C LYS A 154 16.70 -6.67 6.17
N GLU A 155 16.68 -6.53 4.85
CA GLU A 155 17.78 -6.00 4.05
C GLU A 155 18.16 -4.57 4.48
N LEU A 156 17.19 -3.78 4.91
CA LEU A 156 17.34 -2.37 5.25
C LEU A 156 17.46 -2.09 6.76
N ALA A 157 17.44 -3.12 7.61
CA ALA A 157 17.30 -2.97 9.07
C ALA A 157 18.37 -2.08 9.73
N THR A 158 19.55 -1.93 9.13
CA THR A 158 20.67 -1.11 9.66
C THR A 158 20.86 0.21 8.92
N THR A 159 19.96 0.55 7.98
CA THR A 159 20.11 1.73 7.11
C THR A 159 19.30 2.94 7.56
N GLY A 160 18.47 2.80 8.59
CA GLY A 160 17.49 3.81 9.01
C GLY A 160 16.20 3.82 8.19
N VAL A 161 16.08 2.93 7.18
CA VAL A 161 14.87 2.75 6.37
C VAL A 161 13.99 1.66 6.97
N LEU A 162 12.72 1.98 7.25
CA LEU A 162 11.73 1.01 7.74
C LEU A 162 10.72 0.68 6.65
N VAL A 163 10.47 -0.61 6.46
CA VAL A 163 9.55 -1.13 5.45
C VAL A 163 8.51 -2.00 6.13
N ASN A 164 7.25 -1.57 6.08
CA ASN A 164 6.13 -2.30 6.68
C ASN A 164 4.99 -2.47 5.67
N ALA A 165 4.08 -3.36 5.96
CA ALA A 165 2.85 -3.52 5.20
C ALA A 165 1.63 -3.32 6.10
N ILE A 166 0.54 -2.88 5.50
CA ILE A 166 -0.79 -2.95 6.12
C ILE A 166 -1.62 -4.02 5.41
N ALA A 167 -2.48 -4.71 6.16
CA ALA A 167 -3.40 -5.72 5.64
C ALA A 167 -4.86 -5.34 6.00
N PRO A 168 -5.49 -4.46 5.20
CA PRO A 168 -6.87 -4.07 5.43
C PRO A 168 -7.84 -5.23 5.15
N ALA A 169 -8.93 -5.30 5.93
CA ALA A 169 -10.15 -5.97 5.53
C ALA A 169 -10.92 -5.11 4.52
N VAL A 170 -12.24 -5.26 4.44
CA VAL A 170 -13.06 -4.42 3.55
C VAL A 170 -13.15 -3.01 4.12
N ILE A 171 -12.74 -2.03 3.31
CA ILE A 171 -12.79 -0.62 3.62
C ILE A 171 -13.78 0.07 2.66
N ALA A 172 -14.55 1.01 3.16
CA ALA A 172 -15.52 1.79 2.38
C ALA A 172 -14.81 2.70 1.38
N THR A 173 -14.55 2.21 0.18
CA THR A 173 -13.91 2.93 -0.93
C THR A 173 -14.74 2.80 -2.20
N GLU A 174 -14.42 3.59 -3.22
CA GLU A 174 -15.04 3.51 -4.53
C GLU A 174 -14.89 2.11 -5.16
N MET A 175 -13.80 1.40 -4.86
CA MET A 175 -13.56 0.03 -5.32
C MET A 175 -14.66 -0.92 -4.80
N ASN A 176 -15.13 -0.74 -3.57
CA ASN A 176 -16.13 -1.57 -2.92
C ASN A 176 -17.57 -1.02 -3.06
N ALA A 177 -17.74 0.20 -3.60
CA ALA A 177 -19.06 0.83 -3.74
C ALA A 177 -20.02 0.07 -4.68
N LYS A 178 -19.48 -0.75 -5.58
CA LYS A 178 -20.26 -1.57 -6.53
C LYS A 178 -20.49 -3.00 -6.04
N THR A 179 -20.06 -3.34 -4.82
CA THR A 179 -20.28 -4.67 -4.24
C THR A 179 -21.75 -4.87 -3.93
N ALA A 180 -22.32 -5.97 -4.40
CA ALA A 180 -23.72 -6.29 -4.14
C ALA A 180 -24.01 -6.33 -2.63
N PRO A 181 -25.17 -5.82 -2.17
CA PRO A 181 -25.49 -5.71 -0.74
C PRO A 181 -25.35 -7.03 0.03
N GLU A 182 -25.76 -8.15 -0.57
CA GLU A 182 -25.68 -9.48 0.04
C GLU A 182 -24.22 -9.92 0.24
N VAL A 183 -23.36 -9.64 -0.75
CA VAL A 183 -21.93 -9.93 -0.68
C VAL A 183 -21.26 -9.05 0.39
N LEU A 184 -21.62 -7.77 0.43
CA LEU A 184 -21.11 -6.84 1.45
C LEU A 184 -21.55 -7.26 2.85
N ALA A 185 -22.81 -7.65 3.04
CA ALA A 185 -23.34 -8.17 4.30
C ALA A 185 -22.61 -9.44 4.74
N HIS A 186 -22.38 -10.38 3.81
CA HIS A 186 -21.60 -11.59 4.09
C HIS A 186 -20.18 -11.27 4.53
N ILE A 187 -19.46 -10.44 3.78
CA ILE A 187 -18.09 -10.08 4.11
C ILE A 187 -18.03 -9.34 5.47
N THR A 188 -18.98 -8.44 5.72
CA THR A 188 -19.09 -7.71 7.00
C THR A 188 -19.35 -8.67 8.17
N SER A 189 -20.11 -9.74 7.95
CA SER A 189 -20.35 -10.75 8.99
C SER A 189 -19.09 -11.49 9.44
N LEU A 190 -18.07 -11.56 8.58
CA LEU A 190 -16.76 -12.15 8.90
C LEU A 190 -15.87 -11.21 9.73
N ILE A 191 -16.24 -9.93 9.85
CA ILE A 191 -15.49 -8.94 10.62
C ILE A 191 -16.09 -8.88 12.04
N PRO A 192 -15.34 -9.21 13.12
CA PRO A 192 -15.86 -9.18 14.50
C PRO A 192 -16.47 -7.83 14.90
N MET A 193 -15.89 -6.70 14.44
CA MET A 193 -16.47 -5.36 14.67
C MET A 193 -17.78 -5.10 13.93
N ARG A 194 -18.29 -6.04 13.08
CA ARG A 194 -19.58 -5.98 12.39
C ARG A 194 -19.79 -4.74 11.51
N ARG A 195 -18.73 -4.15 11.02
CA ARG A 195 -18.75 -3.04 10.08
C ARG A 195 -17.56 -3.07 9.13
N VAL A 196 -17.67 -2.40 8.03
CA VAL A 196 -16.52 -2.08 7.15
C VAL A 196 -15.65 -1.01 7.82
N GLY A 197 -14.35 -1.01 7.52
CA GLY A 197 -13.44 0.05 7.93
C GLY A 197 -13.65 1.32 7.10
N ARG A 198 -13.17 2.46 7.59
CA ARG A 198 -13.15 3.72 6.87
C ARG A 198 -11.74 4.02 6.36
N PRO A 199 -11.59 4.70 5.21
CA PRO A 199 -10.28 5.08 4.68
C PRO A 199 -9.44 5.88 5.67
N GLU A 200 -10.07 6.74 6.47
CA GLU A 200 -9.41 7.56 7.48
C GLU A 200 -8.79 6.71 8.61
N GLU A 201 -9.43 5.59 8.98
CA GLU A 201 -8.87 4.68 9.99
C GLU A 201 -7.58 4.02 9.48
N VAL A 202 -7.51 3.72 8.18
CA VAL A 202 -6.29 3.21 7.55
C VAL A 202 -5.23 4.30 7.48
N ALA A 203 -5.61 5.52 7.13
CA ALA A 203 -4.70 6.65 7.01
C ALA A 203 -4.02 7.00 8.34
N GLU A 204 -4.71 6.89 9.49
CA GLU A 204 -4.13 7.10 10.82
C GLU A 204 -3.02 6.07 11.14
N LEU A 205 -3.24 4.78 10.82
CA LEU A 205 -2.22 3.76 10.99
C LEU A 205 -1.01 4.04 10.10
N VAL A 206 -1.25 4.41 8.84
CA VAL A 206 -0.18 4.74 7.89
C VAL A 206 0.60 5.95 8.37
N ALA A 207 -0.06 7.01 8.85
CA ALA A 207 0.59 8.21 9.37
C ALA A 207 1.52 7.88 10.55
N TRP A 208 1.12 6.97 11.44
CA TRP A 208 2.00 6.50 12.52
C TRP A 208 3.19 5.71 11.97
N LEU A 209 2.97 4.79 11.02
CA LEU A 209 4.03 3.95 10.44
C LEU A 209 5.12 4.75 9.74
N VAL A 210 4.77 5.90 9.16
CA VAL A 210 5.74 6.76 8.46
C VAL A 210 6.33 7.88 9.35
N SER A 211 5.87 8.00 10.57
CA SER A 211 6.35 9.04 11.51
C SER A 211 7.67 8.64 12.18
N ASP A 212 8.32 9.62 12.80
CA ASP A 212 9.51 9.41 13.63
C ASP A 212 9.20 8.65 14.95
N ARG A 213 7.93 8.41 15.27
CA ARG A 213 7.50 7.59 16.42
C ARG A 213 7.60 6.09 16.14
N CYS A 214 7.60 5.67 14.87
CA CYS A 214 7.84 4.29 14.47
C CYS A 214 9.36 4.09 14.32
N THR A 215 10.00 3.49 15.32
CA THR A 215 11.46 3.35 15.38
C THR A 215 11.97 1.91 15.45
N PHE A 216 11.13 0.97 15.90
CA PHE A 216 11.54 -0.43 16.12
C PHE A 216 10.62 -1.43 15.41
N SER A 217 10.03 -1.02 14.29
CA SER A 217 9.18 -1.89 13.48
C SER A 217 9.55 -1.83 12.01
N THR A 218 10.06 -2.94 11.48
CA THR A 218 10.34 -3.15 10.06
C THR A 218 10.05 -4.60 9.68
N GLY A 219 9.62 -4.85 8.45
CA GLY A 219 9.20 -6.16 7.96
C GLY A 219 7.87 -6.64 8.57
N ALA A 220 7.15 -5.81 9.30
CA ALA A 220 5.89 -6.16 9.94
C ALA A 220 4.71 -6.02 8.98
N VAL A 221 3.65 -6.78 9.27
CA VAL A 221 2.36 -6.68 8.58
C VAL A 221 1.31 -6.29 9.61
N TYR A 222 0.79 -5.09 9.50
CA TYR A 222 -0.19 -4.56 10.42
C TYR A 222 -1.60 -4.81 9.93
N ASP A 223 -2.37 -5.56 10.72
CA ASP A 223 -3.78 -5.79 10.42
C ASP A 223 -4.60 -4.55 10.76
N ILE A 224 -5.44 -4.16 9.82
CA ILE A 224 -6.50 -3.18 10.03
C ILE A 224 -7.80 -3.79 9.53
N SER A 225 -8.27 -4.80 10.29
CA SER A 225 -9.24 -5.77 9.83
C SER A 225 -10.50 -5.85 10.69
N GLY A 226 -10.61 -5.03 11.75
CA GLY A 226 -11.72 -5.10 12.68
C GLY A 226 -11.81 -6.43 13.44
N GLY A 227 -10.65 -7.08 13.64
CA GLY A 227 -10.51 -8.37 14.33
C GLY A 227 -10.64 -9.60 13.42
N ARG A 228 -10.72 -9.43 12.09
CA ARG A 228 -10.81 -10.56 11.14
C ARG A 228 -9.50 -11.36 11.11
N ALA A 229 -8.36 -10.69 11.15
CA ALA A 229 -7.06 -11.35 11.20
C ALA A 229 -6.67 -11.71 12.64
N THR A 230 -5.98 -12.83 12.81
CA THR A 230 -5.53 -13.33 14.10
C THR A 230 -4.03 -13.68 14.15
N TYR A 231 -3.30 -13.51 13.04
CA TYR A 231 -1.85 -13.78 12.96
C TYR A 231 -1.15 -12.81 12.02
#